data_f6183d595493a0b39df3de5fadf12f3d
#
_entry.id   f6183d595493a0b39df3de5fadf12f3d
#
_cell.length_a   1.000
_cell.length_b   1.000
_cell.length_c   1.000
_cell.angle_alpha   90.00
_cell.angle_beta   90.00
_cell.angle_gamma   90.00
#
_symmetry.space_group_name_H-M   'P 1'
#
loop_
_entity.id
_entity.type
_entity.pdbx_description
1 polymer ?
#
loop_
_entity_poly.entity_id
_entity_poly.type
_entity_poly.pdbx_seq_one_letter_code
_entity_poly.pdbx_strand_id
1 'polypeptide(L)'
;MKIYQLLPTLAFGDAVSNDALALEKVIQKMGYKTEIFAESIDARLPKGSAKFVEKLPRLNEKDIILYHLSTGTKLNYRLAQMHCRKVMVYHNVTPPQFFEEYSVKAAQLCQNGLEGASYLADKVDYCLAVSEYN
;
A
#
# COMPACT_ATOMS: atom_id res chain seq x y z
N MET A 1 -17.05 -0.95 11.66
CA MET A 1 -16.25 -1.13 10.44
C MET A 1 -14.99 -0.29 10.53
N LYS A 2 -13.86 -0.89 10.26
CA LYS A 2 -12.57 -0.21 10.25
C LYS A 2 -12.10 -0.09 8.82
N ILE A 3 -11.49 1.04 8.47
CA ILE A 3 -10.88 1.25 7.16
C ILE A 3 -9.41 1.58 7.40
N TYR A 4 -8.55 0.59 7.21
CA TYR A 4 -7.12 0.72 7.45
C TYR A 4 -6.38 0.81 6.13
N GLN A 5 -5.26 1.51 6.13
CA GLN A 5 -4.37 1.58 4.98
C GLN A 5 -3.11 0.78 5.25
N LEU A 6 -2.60 0.13 4.22
CA LEU A 6 -1.38 -0.66 4.26
C LEU A 6 -0.49 -0.27 3.10
N LEU A 7 0.79 -0.04 3.38
CA LEU A 7 1.77 0.28 2.33
C LEU A 7 3.16 -0.17 2.77
N PRO A 8 4.07 -0.41 1.79
CA PRO A 8 5.42 -0.86 2.13
C PRO A 8 6.21 0.15 2.94
N THR A 9 6.18 1.43 2.55
CA THR A 9 6.96 2.48 3.21
C THR A 9 6.15 3.75 3.32
N LEU A 10 6.09 4.31 4.52
CA LEU A 10 5.58 5.66 4.72
C LEU A 10 6.78 6.60 4.86
N ALA A 11 7.01 7.45 3.87
CA ALA A 11 8.18 8.32 3.78
C ALA A 11 7.80 9.78 3.69
N PHE A 12 8.64 10.64 4.25
CA PHE A 12 8.45 12.08 4.18
C PHE A 12 8.68 12.58 2.74
N GLY A 13 7.70 13.34 2.22
CA GLY A 13 7.82 13.94 0.89
C GLY A 13 7.54 12.98 -0.28
N ASP A 14 7.21 11.73 -0.01
CA ASP A 14 6.87 10.74 -1.03
C ASP A 14 5.40 10.87 -1.45
N ALA A 15 5.13 10.81 -2.75
CA ALA A 15 3.78 11.01 -3.29
C ALA A 15 2.77 9.98 -2.77
N VAL A 16 3.15 8.71 -2.75
CA VAL A 16 2.27 7.63 -2.24
C VAL A 16 1.95 7.85 -0.78
N SER A 17 2.96 8.21 0.01
CA SER A 17 2.79 8.48 1.44
C SER A 17 1.91 9.70 1.70
N ASN A 18 2.08 10.75 0.90
CA ASN A 18 1.24 11.96 1.00
C ASN A 18 -0.22 11.64 0.69
N ASP A 19 -0.46 10.80 -0.31
CA ASP A 19 -1.82 10.36 -0.66
C ASP A 19 -2.44 9.55 0.48
N ALA A 20 -1.67 8.66 1.11
CA ALA A 20 -2.14 7.88 2.25
C ALA A 20 -2.51 8.77 3.44
N LEU A 21 -1.66 9.76 3.76
CA LEU A 21 -1.92 10.69 4.86
C LEU A 21 -3.16 11.56 4.58
N ALA A 22 -3.34 12.03 3.35
CA ALA A 22 -4.50 12.81 2.97
C ALA A 22 -5.78 11.97 3.03
N LEU A 23 -5.72 10.74 2.55
CA LEU A 23 -6.85 9.82 2.56
C LEU A 23 -7.26 9.46 3.99
N GLU A 24 -6.31 9.31 4.91
CA GLU A 24 -6.62 9.07 6.32
C GLU A 24 -7.49 10.18 6.90
N LYS A 25 -7.16 11.42 6.60
CA LYS A 25 -7.95 12.57 7.08
C LYS A 25 -9.38 12.55 6.53
N VAL A 26 -9.54 12.17 5.27
CA VAL A 26 -10.87 12.05 4.66
C VAL A 26 -11.68 10.95 5.32
N ILE A 27 -11.07 9.79 5.56
CA ILE A 27 -11.73 8.66 6.22
C ILE A 27 -12.17 9.03 7.64
N GLN A 28 -11.31 9.75 8.38
CA GLN A 28 -11.64 10.25 9.72
C GLN A 28 -12.83 11.20 9.69
N LYS A 29 -12.89 12.11 8.73
CA LYS A 29 -14.01 13.04 8.57
C LYS A 29 -15.32 12.31 8.26
N MET A 30 -15.24 11.16 7.60
CA MET A 30 -16.40 10.33 7.32
C MET A 30 -16.88 9.55 8.55
N GLY A 31 -16.15 9.61 9.66
CA GLY A 31 -16.55 8.98 10.91
C GLY A 31 -16.07 7.54 11.08
N TYR A 32 -15.19 7.04 10.24
CA TYR A 32 -14.66 5.68 10.34
C TYR A 32 -13.38 5.63 11.15
N LYS A 33 -13.20 4.53 11.87
CA LYS A 33 -11.92 4.24 12.52
C LYS A 33 -10.90 3.89 11.46
N THR A 34 -9.75 4.57 11.48
CA THR A 34 -8.71 4.38 10.48
C THR A 34 -7.33 4.45 11.10
N GLU A 35 -6.38 3.70 10.53
CA GLU A 35 -4.96 3.77 10.84
C GLU A 35 -4.16 3.40 9.60
N ILE A 36 -2.89 3.84 9.58
CA ILE A 36 -1.94 3.48 8.52
C ILE A 36 -0.95 2.49 9.10
N PHE A 37 -0.70 1.39 8.36
CA PHE A 37 0.30 0.39 8.72
C PHE A 37 1.33 0.29 7.60
N ALA A 38 2.60 0.21 7.96
CA ALA A 38 3.70 0.16 7.00
C ALA A 38 4.80 -0.79 7.49
N GLU A 39 5.57 -1.35 6.54
CA GLU A 39 6.76 -2.14 6.89
C GLU A 39 7.89 -1.23 7.37
N SER A 40 7.97 -0.03 6.80
CA SER A 40 8.99 0.95 7.11
C SER A 40 8.38 2.33 7.28
N ILE A 41 8.79 3.06 8.31
CA ILE A 41 8.25 4.39 8.63
C ILE A 41 9.41 5.36 8.79
N ASP A 42 9.39 6.46 8.03
CA ASP A 42 10.42 7.50 8.10
C ASP A 42 10.37 8.21 9.45
N ALA A 43 11.52 8.29 10.12
CA ALA A 43 11.63 8.93 11.42
C ALA A 43 11.35 10.45 11.40
N ARG A 44 11.39 11.08 10.23
CA ARG A 44 11.06 12.50 10.07
C ARG A 44 9.58 12.81 10.19
N LEU A 45 8.72 11.79 10.11
CA LEU A 45 7.28 11.97 10.26
C LEU A 45 6.90 12.16 11.74
N PRO A 46 5.82 12.90 12.04
CA PRO A 46 5.35 13.01 13.42
C PRO A 46 5.05 11.66 14.04
N LYS A 47 5.29 11.53 15.34
CA LYS A 47 4.95 10.31 16.08
C LYS A 47 3.46 10.02 15.92
N GLY A 48 3.11 8.76 15.71
CA GLY A 48 1.73 8.35 15.56
C GLY A 48 1.18 8.51 14.15
N SER A 49 1.99 8.93 13.17
CA SER A 49 1.55 8.99 11.77
C SER A 49 1.16 7.63 11.23
N ALA A 50 1.85 6.58 11.65
CA ALA A 50 1.56 5.20 11.26
C ALA A 50 2.09 4.22 12.30
N LYS A 51 1.68 2.97 12.16
CA LYS A 51 2.17 1.85 12.98
C LYS A 51 2.86 0.84 12.08
N PHE A 52 3.78 0.06 12.64
CA PHE A 52 4.40 -1.02 11.90
C PHE A 52 3.40 -2.14 11.64
N VAL A 53 3.57 -2.82 10.52
CA VAL A 53 2.64 -3.85 10.05
C VAL A 53 2.49 -5.01 11.05
N GLU A 54 3.51 -5.27 11.87
CA GLU A 54 3.46 -6.28 12.94
C GLU A 54 2.37 -5.99 13.96
N LYS A 55 1.93 -4.75 14.08
CA LYS A 55 0.87 -4.33 15.00
C LYS A 55 -0.52 -4.33 14.37
N LEU A 56 -0.63 -4.78 13.11
CA LEU A 56 -1.91 -4.88 12.44
C LEU A 56 -2.80 -5.89 13.17
N PRO A 57 -3.97 -5.46 13.67
CA PRO A 57 -4.87 -6.37 14.36
C PRO A 57 -5.53 -7.34 13.38
N ARG A 58 -6.12 -8.40 13.92
CA ARG A 58 -6.90 -9.32 13.11
C ARG A 58 -8.15 -8.58 12.62
N LEU A 59 -8.38 -8.61 11.32
CA LEU A 59 -9.51 -7.96 10.67
C LEU A 59 -10.56 -9.01 10.29
N ASN A 60 -11.82 -8.58 10.24
CA ASN A 60 -12.93 -9.44 9.85
C ASN A 60 -13.50 -8.99 8.49
N GLU A 61 -14.49 -9.72 8.01
CA GLU A 61 -15.10 -9.49 6.69
C GLU A 61 -15.77 -8.13 6.54
N LYS A 62 -16.05 -7.41 7.64
CA LYS A 62 -16.65 -6.08 7.62
C LYS A 62 -15.61 -4.97 7.53
N ASP A 63 -14.34 -5.30 7.82
CA ASP A 63 -13.26 -4.33 7.78
C ASP A 63 -12.71 -4.20 6.35
N ILE A 64 -12.08 -3.06 6.06
CA ILE A 64 -11.52 -2.77 4.74
C ILE A 64 -10.03 -2.46 4.90
N ILE A 65 -9.21 -3.07 4.05
CA ILE A 65 -7.81 -2.70 3.86
C ILE A 65 -7.68 -2.01 2.50
N LEU A 66 -7.12 -0.79 2.53
CA LEU A 66 -6.68 -0.08 1.33
C LEU A 66 -5.18 -0.31 1.19
N TYR A 67 -4.79 -1.15 0.25
CA TYR A 67 -3.38 -1.47 0.04
C TYR A 67 -2.81 -0.63 -1.10
N HIS A 68 -1.80 0.19 -0.77
CA HIS A 68 -1.09 1.00 -1.76
C HIS A 68 0.04 0.18 -2.36
N LEU A 69 -0.14 -0.28 -3.58
CA LEU A 69 0.87 -1.04 -4.31
C LEU A 69 1.75 -0.08 -5.10
N SER A 70 3.01 0.03 -4.74
CA SER A 70 3.99 0.87 -5.43
C SER A 70 5.27 0.12 -5.77
N THR A 71 5.66 -0.85 -4.94
CA THR A 71 6.81 -1.72 -5.16
C THR A 71 6.48 -3.14 -4.73
N GLY A 72 7.32 -4.10 -5.13
CA GLY A 72 7.12 -5.49 -4.74
C GLY A 72 7.68 -5.79 -3.37
N THR A 73 6.83 -6.24 -2.46
CA THR A 73 7.21 -6.68 -1.12
C THR A 73 6.43 -7.94 -0.74
N LYS A 74 6.79 -8.52 0.40
CA LYS A 74 6.05 -9.67 0.96
C LYS A 74 4.62 -9.33 1.31
N LEU A 75 4.29 -8.04 1.52
CA LEU A 75 2.94 -7.60 1.81
C LEU A 75 1.95 -7.97 0.71
N ASN A 76 2.40 -7.98 -0.54
CA ASN A 76 1.55 -8.33 -1.67
C ASN A 76 0.92 -9.72 -1.48
N TYR A 77 1.69 -10.67 -1.00
CA TYR A 77 1.22 -12.05 -0.79
C TYR A 77 0.49 -12.19 0.55
N ARG A 78 0.92 -11.46 1.57
CA ARG A 78 0.27 -11.45 2.87
C ARG A 78 -1.16 -10.88 2.78
N LEU A 79 -1.35 -9.84 1.98
CA LEU A 79 -2.67 -9.24 1.76
C LEU A 79 -3.68 -10.27 1.23
N ALA A 80 -3.27 -11.11 0.29
CA ALA A 80 -4.14 -12.11 -0.32
C ALA A 80 -4.70 -13.11 0.70
N GLN A 81 -4.02 -13.29 1.82
CA GLN A 81 -4.41 -14.24 2.87
C GLN A 81 -5.29 -13.62 3.97
N MET A 82 -5.51 -12.33 3.93
CA MET A 82 -6.33 -11.64 4.94
C MET A 82 -7.82 -11.90 4.69
N HIS A 83 -8.60 -12.00 5.79
CA HIS A 83 -10.03 -12.29 5.77
C HIS A 83 -10.91 -11.03 5.84
N CYS A 84 -10.49 -9.96 5.20
CA CYS A 84 -11.21 -8.69 5.15
C CYS A 84 -11.48 -8.29 3.71
N ARG A 85 -12.26 -7.22 3.52
CA ARG A 85 -12.41 -6.63 2.19
C ARG A 85 -11.11 -5.94 1.82
N LYS A 86 -10.69 -6.11 0.58
CA LYS A 86 -9.41 -5.63 0.10
C LYS A 86 -9.61 -4.72 -1.10
N VAL A 87 -9.05 -3.53 -1.00
CA VAL A 87 -9.01 -2.57 -2.12
C VAL A 87 -7.55 -2.30 -2.41
N MET A 88 -7.12 -2.60 -3.62
CA MET A 88 -5.77 -2.30 -4.05
C MET A 88 -5.76 -0.95 -4.76
N VAL A 89 -4.94 -0.02 -4.25
CA VAL A 89 -4.68 1.26 -4.92
C VAL A 89 -3.38 1.10 -5.68
N TYR A 90 -3.47 0.96 -6.99
CA TYR A 90 -2.31 0.75 -7.85
C TYR A 90 -1.65 2.08 -8.16
N HIS A 91 -0.44 2.24 -7.66
CA HIS A 91 0.44 3.35 -8.00
C HIS A 91 1.36 2.89 -9.13
N ASN A 92 1.53 3.69 -10.14
CA ASN A 92 2.24 3.31 -11.35
C ASN A 92 3.63 2.76 -11.05
N VAL A 93 3.83 1.45 -11.24
CA VAL A 93 5.14 0.81 -11.02
C VAL A 93 5.99 1.05 -12.26
N THR A 94 7.15 1.68 -12.06
CA THR A 94 8.06 1.96 -13.17
C THR A 94 8.53 0.65 -13.81
N PRO A 95 8.44 0.52 -15.14
CA PRO A 95 8.91 -0.69 -15.82
C PRO A 95 10.40 -0.96 -15.50
N PRO A 96 10.76 -2.23 -15.25
CA PRO A 96 12.13 -2.58 -14.84
C PRO A 96 13.21 -2.13 -15.82
N GLN A 97 12.92 -2.13 -17.11
CA GLN A 97 13.89 -1.76 -18.13
C GLN A 97 14.41 -0.33 -18.02
N PHE A 98 13.70 0.57 -17.37
CA PHE A 98 14.19 1.93 -17.13
C PHE A 98 15.34 1.98 -16.13
N PHE A 99 15.52 0.93 -15.32
CA PHE A 99 16.55 0.87 -14.29
C PHE A 99 17.67 -0.12 -14.58
N GLU A 100 17.55 -0.96 -15.61
CA GLU A 100 18.52 -2.03 -15.89
C GLU A 100 19.94 -1.52 -16.08
N GLU A 101 20.10 -0.32 -16.68
CA GLU A 101 21.41 0.29 -16.90
C GLU A 101 21.98 0.95 -15.64
N TYR A 102 21.13 1.25 -14.64
CA TYR A 102 21.53 2.02 -13.47
C TYR A 102 21.59 1.20 -12.19
N SER A 103 20.69 0.24 -12.03
CA SER A 103 20.60 -0.54 -10.81
C SER A 103 19.81 -1.82 -11.02
N VAL A 104 20.50 -2.93 -10.89
CA VAL A 104 19.85 -4.26 -10.94
C VAL A 104 18.83 -4.41 -9.79
N LYS A 105 19.16 -3.86 -8.62
CA LYS A 105 18.26 -3.92 -7.45
C LYS A 105 16.97 -3.15 -7.70
N ALA A 106 17.06 -1.94 -8.28
CA ALA A 106 15.88 -1.14 -8.59
C ALA A 106 15.00 -1.83 -9.65
N ALA A 107 15.62 -2.38 -10.70
CA ALA A 107 14.89 -3.14 -11.71
C ALA A 107 14.17 -4.35 -11.11
N GLN A 108 14.82 -5.06 -10.18
CA GLN A 108 14.23 -6.22 -9.53
C GLN A 108 13.03 -5.82 -8.66
N LEU A 109 13.11 -4.70 -7.94
CA LEU A 109 11.99 -4.19 -7.13
C LEU A 109 10.80 -3.82 -8.02
N CYS A 110 11.04 -3.21 -9.17
CA CYS A 110 9.97 -2.88 -10.11
C CYS A 110 9.34 -4.15 -10.69
N GLN A 111 10.15 -5.14 -11.04
CA GLN A 111 9.65 -6.43 -11.52
C GLN A 111 8.79 -7.12 -10.46
N ASN A 112 9.24 -7.14 -9.21
CA ASN A 112 8.48 -7.70 -8.10
C ASN A 112 7.15 -6.97 -7.90
N GLY A 113 7.13 -5.65 -8.10
CA GLY A 113 5.91 -4.86 -8.02
C GLY A 113 4.89 -5.25 -9.10
N LEU A 114 5.34 -5.44 -10.34
CA LEU A 114 4.49 -5.87 -11.44
C LEU A 114 3.94 -7.28 -11.22
N GLU A 115 4.78 -8.20 -10.74
CA GLU A 115 4.37 -9.55 -10.40
C GLU A 115 3.36 -9.56 -9.25
N GLY A 116 3.58 -8.72 -8.23
CA GLY A 116 2.66 -8.57 -7.10
C GLY A 116 1.30 -8.04 -7.53
N ALA A 117 1.26 -7.05 -8.43
CA ALA A 117 0.03 -6.52 -8.97
C ALA A 117 -0.75 -7.59 -9.74
N SER A 118 -0.07 -8.35 -10.58
CA SER A 118 -0.66 -9.45 -11.32
C SER A 118 -1.20 -10.53 -10.40
N TYR A 119 -0.43 -10.88 -9.36
CA TYR A 119 -0.84 -11.87 -8.35
C TYR A 119 -2.11 -11.43 -7.60
N LEU A 120 -2.20 -10.14 -7.23
CA LEU A 120 -3.31 -9.62 -6.45
C LEU A 120 -4.56 -9.29 -7.25
N ALA A 121 -4.45 -9.14 -8.57
CA ALA A 121 -5.53 -8.63 -9.41
C ALA A 121 -6.85 -9.39 -9.23
N ASP A 122 -6.79 -10.70 -9.04
CA ASP A 122 -7.96 -11.55 -8.84
C ASP A 122 -8.25 -11.88 -7.37
N LYS A 123 -7.46 -11.34 -6.43
CA LYS A 123 -7.56 -11.64 -4.99
C LYS A 123 -8.05 -10.46 -4.15
N VAL A 124 -8.26 -9.32 -4.77
CA VAL A 124 -8.80 -8.13 -4.11
C VAL A 124 -10.22 -7.87 -4.60
N ASP A 125 -11.02 -7.20 -3.77
CA ASP A 125 -12.42 -6.91 -4.11
C ASP A 125 -12.54 -5.77 -5.11
N TYR A 126 -11.63 -4.76 -5.01
CA TYR A 126 -11.57 -3.63 -5.91
C TYR A 126 -10.13 -3.27 -6.21
N CYS A 127 -9.91 -2.75 -7.40
CA CYS A 127 -8.63 -2.22 -7.83
C CYS A 127 -8.83 -0.79 -8.35
N LEU A 128 -8.14 0.17 -7.75
CA LEU A 128 -8.19 1.57 -8.14
C LEU A 128 -6.85 1.98 -8.74
N ALA A 129 -6.87 2.72 -9.83
CA ALA A 129 -5.68 3.29 -10.42
C ALA A 129 -5.56 4.76 -10.05
N VAL A 130 -4.35 5.21 -9.76
CA VAL A 130 -4.08 6.61 -9.38
C VAL A 130 -4.05 7.52 -10.60
N SER A 131 -3.80 6.95 -11.78
CA SER A 131 -3.67 7.66 -13.05
C SER A 131 -4.36 6.86 -14.14
N GLU A 132 -4.90 7.56 -15.15
CA GLU A 132 -5.50 6.89 -16.29
C GLU A 132 -4.52 6.09 -17.16
N TYR A 133 -3.21 6.23 -16.92
CA TYR A 133 -2.18 5.45 -17.59
C TYR A 133 -1.84 4.14 -16.85
N ASN A 134 -2.46 3.87 -15.74
CA ASN A 134 -2.16 2.67 -14.93
C ASN A 134 -2.97 1.44 -15.35
#